data_b629285f7f3cf32c3085cb172ca916fa
#
_entry.id   b629285f7f3cf32c3085cb172ca916fa
#
_cell.length_a   1.000
_cell.length_b   1.000
_cell.length_c   1.000
_cell.angle_alpha   90.00
_cell.angle_beta   90.00
_cell.angle_gamma   90.00
#
_symmetry.space_group_name_H-M   'P 1'
#
loop_
_entity.id
_entity.type
_entity.pdbx_description
1 polymer ?
#
loop_
_entity_poly.entity_id
_entity_poly.type
_entity_poly.pdbx_seq_one_letter_code
_entity_poly.pdbx_strand_id
1 'polypeptide(L)'
;MRHALTIAGSDSSGGAGIQADLKTFAAFGVYGTSALTAVTAQNTLGVTTAAVLSADLVTAQIEAIAGDIRIDATKIGMLATAAIVEAVASAIEEQIGRAHV
;
A
#
# COMPACT_ATOMS: atom_id res chain seq x y z
N MET A 1 -18.18 -8.39 4.08
CA MET A 1 -17.29 -7.27 4.46
C MET A 1 -16.50 -6.81 3.23
N ARG A 2 -16.43 -5.51 3.03
CA ARG A 2 -15.59 -4.96 1.95
C ARG A 2 -14.13 -4.97 2.33
N HIS A 3 -13.26 -5.14 1.35
CA HIS A 3 -11.82 -5.23 1.51
C HIS A 3 -11.16 -4.13 0.68
N ALA A 4 -10.23 -3.41 1.29
CA ALA A 4 -9.46 -2.38 0.61
C ALA A 4 -7.97 -2.68 0.72
N LEU A 5 -7.22 -2.25 -0.30
CA LEU A 5 -5.76 -2.34 -0.32
C LEU A 5 -5.18 -0.93 -0.34
N THR A 6 -4.24 -0.65 0.54
CA THR A 6 -3.42 0.55 0.44
C THR A 6 -2.02 0.19 -0.02
N ILE A 7 -1.49 0.95 -0.97
CA ILE A 7 -0.14 0.79 -1.51
C ILE A 7 0.61 2.08 -1.21
N ALA A 8 1.47 2.05 -0.20
CA ALA A 8 2.15 3.25 0.29
C ALA A 8 3.33 2.89 1.17
N GLY A 9 4.04 3.90 1.63
CA GLY A 9 5.10 3.73 2.61
C GLY A 9 4.57 3.48 4.01
N SER A 10 5.43 2.94 4.86
CA SER A 10 5.16 2.74 6.27
C SER A 10 5.67 3.94 7.09
N ASP A 11 4.80 4.51 7.90
CA ASP A 11 5.14 5.55 8.87
C ASP A 11 5.23 4.93 10.26
N SER A 12 6.44 4.88 10.82
CA SER A 12 6.65 4.26 12.14
C SER A 12 5.90 4.98 13.27
N SER A 13 5.56 6.27 13.10
CA SER A 13 4.78 7.02 14.10
C SER A 13 3.28 6.80 13.99
N GLY A 14 2.81 6.17 12.91
CA GLY A 14 1.41 5.80 12.74
C GLY A 14 0.49 6.90 12.23
N GLY A 15 0.98 8.12 11.96
CA GLY A 15 0.16 9.27 11.57
C GLY A 15 -0.04 9.44 10.07
N ALA A 16 0.69 8.70 9.26
CA ALA A 16 0.64 8.78 7.80
C ALA A 16 0.83 7.39 7.18
N GLY A 17 0.99 7.33 5.86
CA GLY A 17 1.27 6.10 5.15
C GLY A 17 0.21 5.04 5.34
N ILE A 18 0.62 3.77 5.28
CA ILE A 18 -0.30 2.64 5.43
C ILE A 18 -1.01 2.63 6.78
N GLN A 19 -0.35 3.09 7.83
CA GLN A 19 -0.93 3.09 9.18
C GLN A 19 -2.16 3.99 9.24
N ALA A 20 -2.08 5.20 8.69
CA ALA A 20 -3.22 6.12 8.63
C ALA A 20 -4.35 5.52 7.77
N ASP A 21 -4.01 4.92 6.65
CA ASP A 21 -4.99 4.32 5.75
C ASP A 21 -5.72 3.14 6.41
N LEU A 22 -4.99 2.25 7.08
CA LEU A 22 -5.59 1.10 7.77
C LEU A 22 -6.52 1.55 8.90
N LYS A 23 -6.14 2.58 9.65
CA LYS A 23 -7.00 3.17 10.69
C LYS A 23 -8.28 3.75 10.10
N THR A 24 -8.17 4.43 8.96
CA THR A 24 -9.33 5.00 8.27
C THR A 24 -10.25 3.91 7.75
N PHE A 25 -9.71 2.86 7.14
CA PHE A 25 -10.51 1.73 6.69
C PHE A 25 -11.28 1.09 7.85
N ALA A 26 -10.58 0.84 8.96
CA ALA A 26 -11.21 0.25 10.15
C ALA A 26 -12.33 1.14 10.69
N ALA A 27 -12.15 2.46 10.71
CA ALA A 27 -13.17 3.41 11.16
C ALA A 27 -14.44 3.35 10.31
N PHE A 28 -14.33 2.97 9.04
CA PHE A 28 -15.47 2.81 8.14
C PHE A 28 -15.97 1.37 8.02
N GLY A 29 -15.48 0.47 8.86
CA GLY A 29 -15.89 -0.94 8.82
C GLY A 29 -15.36 -1.71 7.61
N VAL A 30 -14.29 -1.23 7.01
CA VAL A 30 -13.63 -1.86 5.85
C VAL A 30 -12.42 -2.65 6.33
N TYR A 31 -12.28 -3.88 5.85
CA TYR A 31 -11.09 -4.68 6.14
C TYR A 31 -9.92 -4.17 5.29
N GLY A 32 -8.89 -3.66 5.96
CA GLY A 32 -7.73 -3.08 5.29
C GLY A 32 -6.60 -4.09 5.09
N THR A 33 -6.02 -4.06 3.91
CA THR A 33 -4.79 -4.78 3.57
C THR A 33 -3.75 -3.78 3.07
N SER A 34 -2.49 -4.17 3.02
CA SER A 34 -1.43 -3.24 2.65
C SER A 34 -0.33 -3.89 1.83
N ALA A 35 0.24 -3.08 0.94
CA ALA A 35 1.50 -3.37 0.27
C ALA A 35 2.44 -2.19 0.52
N LEU A 36 3.59 -2.45 1.12
CA LEU A 36 4.56 -1.42 1.46
C LEU A 36 5.48 -1.13 0.28
N THR A 37 5.72 0.16 0.03
CA THR A 37 6.69 0.61 -0.98
C THR A 37 8.00 1.06 -0.36
N ALA A 38 7.95 1.48 0.91
CA ALA A 38 9.10 1.91 1.67
C ALA A 38 8.83 1.75 3.16
N VAL A 39 9.89 1.63 3.94
CA VAL A 39 9.81 1.65 5.41
C VAL A 39 10.53 2.89 5.89
N THR A 40 9.92 3.67 6.78
CA THR A 40 10.53 4.85 7.35
C THR A 40 10.75 4.70 8.84
N ALA A 41 11.83 5.29 9.34
CA ALA A 41 11.99 5.59 10.75
C ALA A 41 11.58 7.06 10.92
N GLN A 42 10.41 7.28 11.47
CA GLN A 42 9.72 8.57 11.45
C GLN A 42 9.01 8.80 12.79
N ASN A 43 8.91 10.06 13.16
CA ASN A 43 8.11 10.51 14.30
C ASN A 43 7.45 11.85 13.96
N THR A 44 6.84 12.51 14.94
CA THR A 44 6.13 13.77 14.70
C THR A 44 7.04 14.94 14.30
N LEU A 45 8.35 14.80 14.48
CA LEU A 45 9.34 15.81 14.12
C LEU A 45 9.89 15.65 12.69
N GLY A 46 9.75 14.46 12.11
CA GLY A 46 10.20 14.21 10.75
C GLY A 46 10.67 12.79 10.50
N VAL A 47 11.20 12.57 9.31
CA VAL A 47 11.77 11.30 8.88
C VAL A 47 13.27 11.30 9.15
N THR A 48 13.76 10.33 9.93
CA THR A 48 15.18 10.19 10.22
C THR A 48 15.92 9.34 9.19
N THR A 49 15.24 8.29 8.70
CA THR A 49 15.78 7.42 7.65
C THR A 49 14.66 6.68 6.96
N ALA A 50 14.92 6.21 5.75
CA ALA A 50 13.97 5.44 4.97
C ALA A 50 14.68 4.39 4.12
N ALA A 51 14.01 3.26 3.90
CA ALA A 51 14.45 2.23 2.98
C ALA A 51 13.35 1.99 1.95
N VAL A 52 13.65 2.22 0.68
CA VAL A 52 12.74 1.94 -0.43
C VAL A 52 12.83 0.45 -0.76
N LEU A 53 11.68 -0.21 -0.88
CA LEU A 53 11.64 -1.63 -1.21
C LEU A 53 11.81 -1.82 -2.73
N SER A 54 12.21 -3.02 -3.13
CA SER A 54 12.35 -3.34 -4.54
C SER A 54 10.98 -3.39 -5.22
N ALA A 55 10.93 -3.08 -6.52
CA ALA A 55 9.71 -3.23 -7.31
C ALA A 55 9.17 -4.66 -7.27
N ASP A 56 10.05 -5.66 -7.29
CA ASP A 56 9.66 -7.07 -7.22
C ASP A 56 8.98 -7.42 -5.89
N LEU A 57 9.48 -6.89 -4.78
CA LEU A 57 8.86 -7.11 -3.48
C LEU A 57 7.50 -6.41 -3.37
N VAL A 58 7.37 -5.23 -3.93
CA VAL A 58 6.07 -4.54 -3.98
C VAL A 58 5.05 -5.36 -4.78
N THR A 59 5.44 -5.83 -5.95
CA THR A 59 4.60 -6.73 -6.78
C THR A 59 4.21 -7.98 -6.02
N ALA A 60 5.16 -8.63 -5.35
CA ALA A 60 4.89 -9.86 -4.59
C ALA A 60 3.86 -9.64 -3.48
N GLN A 61 3.90 -8.51 -2.79
CA GLN A 61 2.91 -8.18 -1.76
C GLN A 61 1.51 -8.03 -2.37
N ILE A 62 1.39 -7.33 -3.49
CA ILE A 62 0.11 -7.15 -4.17
C ILE A 62 -0.45 -8.49 -4.64
N GLU A 63 0.39 -9.33 -5.24
CA GLU A 63 0.01 -10.66 -5.69
C GLU A 63 -0.45 -11.55 -4.54
N ALA A 64 0.25 -11.50 -3.41
CA ALA A 64 -0.11 -12.29 -2.24
C ALA A 64 -1.50 -11.93 -1.71
N ILE A 65 -1.83 -10.65 -1.68
CA ILE A 65 -3.14 -10.18 -1.21
C ILE A 65 -4.22 -10.49 -2.24
N ALA A 66 -4.01 -10.10 -3.49
CA ALA A 66 -5.03 -10.26 -4.54
C ALA A 66 -5.30 -11.73 -4.88
N GLY A 67 -4.34 -12.62 -4.66
CA GLY A 67 -4.51 -14.06 -4.87
C GLY A 67 -5.36 -14.75 -3.80
N ASP A 68 -5.57 -14.10 -2.67
CA ASP A 68 -6.30 -14.66 -1.53
C ASP A 68 -7.59 -13.88 -1.21
N ILE A 69 -7.55 -12.57 -1.34
CA ILE A 69 -8.63 -11.68 -0.93
C ILE A 69 -9.12 -10.88 -2.13
N ARG A 70 -10.43 -10.87 -2.34
CA ARG A 70 -11.02 -9.97 -3.33
C ARG A 70 -10.91 -8.53 -2.86
N ILE A 71 -10.24 -7.70 -3.66
CA ILE A 71 -10.05 -6.28 -3.36
C ILE A 71 -11.17 -5.47 -4.02
N ASP A 72 -11.95 -4.77 -3.21
CA ASP A 72 -13.06 -3.94 -3.67
C ASP A 72 -12.62 -2.52 -4.02
N ALA A 73 -11.58 -2.01 -3.37
CA ALA A 73 -11.04 -0.68 -3.62
C ALA A 73 -9.54 -0.65 -3.32
N THR A 74 -8.82 0.19 -4.04
CA THR A 74 -7.37 0.38 -3.87
C THR A 74 -7.06 1.86 -3.71
N LYS A 75 -6.29 2.18 -2.66
CA LYS A 75 -5.77 3.53 -2.44
C LYS A 75 -4.27 3.50 -2.67
N ILE A 76 -3.78 4.40 -3.50
CA ILE A 76 -2.36 4.53 -3.81
C ILE A 76 -1.84 5.81 -3.18
N GLY A 77 -0.86 5.67 -2.32
CA GLY A 77 -0.14 6.79 -1.75
C GLY A 77 1.05 7.21 -2.62
N MET A 78 2.00 7.93 -2.02
CA MET A 78 3.21 8.33 -2.72
C MET A 78 4.08 7.10 -3.02
N LEU A 79 4.51 6.97 -4.27
CA LEU A 79 5.40 5.92 -4.72
C LEU A 79 6.79 6.50 -4.96
N ALA A 80 7.81 5.84 -4.41
CA ALA A 80 9.14 6.42 -4.28
C ALA A 80 9.93 6.48 -5.60
N THR A 81 9.70 5.53 -6.53
CA THR A 81 10.47 5.40 -7.77
C THR A 81 9.60 5.11 -8.97
N ALA A 82 10.12 5.43 -10.17
CA ALA A 82 9.44 5.09 -11.41
C ALA A 82 9.25 3.58 -11.57
N ALA A 83 10.22 2.79 -11.14
CA ALA A 83 10.12 1.33 -11.20
C ALA A 83 8.96 0.81 -10.34
N ILE A 84 8.76 1.38 -9.16
CA ILE A 84 7.62 1.03 -8.29
C ILE A 84 6.31 1.48 -8.92
N VAL A 85 6.24 2.67 -9.49
CA VAL A 85 5.03 3.15 -10.19
C VAL A 85 4.63 2.18 -11.30
N GLU A 86 5.56 1.75 -12.12
CA GLU A 86 5.30 0.79 -13.21
C GLU A 86 4.87 -0.57 -12.66
N ALA A 87 5.55 -1.07 -11.63
CA ALA A 87 5.22 -2.35 -11.00
C ALA A 87 3.82 -2.34 -10.39
N VAL A 88 3.46 -1.27 -9.70
CA VAL A 88 2.13 -1.09 -9.10
C VAL A 88 1.05 -1.04 -10.18
N ALA A 89 1.26 -0.25 -11.22
CA ALA A 89 0.29 -0.15 -12.32
C ALA A 89 0.05 -1.51 -12.98
N SER A 90 1.12 -2.26 -13.28
CA SER A 90 1.01 -3.60 -13.87
C SER A 90 0.32 -4.58 -12.93
N ALA A 91 0.68 -4.58 -11.65
CA ALA A 91 0.11 -5.50 -10.67
C ALA A 91 -1.39 -5.24 -10.45
N ILE A 92 -1.82 -3.99 -10.40
CA ILE A 92 -3.24 -3.63 -10.27
C ILE A 92 -4.00 -4.11 -11.50
N GLU A 93 -3.49 -3.86 -12.70
CA GLU A 93 -4.16 -4.27 -13.92
C GLU A 93 -4.28 -5.79 -14.02
N GLU A 94 -3.24 -6.55 -13.68
CA GLU A 94 -3.21 -8.00 -13.78
C GLU A 94 -3.97 -8.70 -12.66
N GLN A 95 -3.88 -8.20 -11.43
CA GLN A 95 -4.36 -8.90 -10.25
C GLN A 95 -5.72 -8.41 -9.75
N ILE A 96 -6.02 -7.14 -9.91
CA ILE A 96 -7.22 -6.52 -9.35
C ILE A 96 -8.21 -6.12 -10.45
N GLY A 97 -7.70 -5.64 -11.56
CA GLY A 97 -8.49 -5.20 -12.69
C GLY A 97 -8.73 -3.70 -12.70
N ARG A 98 -9.17 -3.21 -13.85
CA ARG A 98 -9.30 -1.79 -14.14
C ARG A 98 -10.40 -1.10 -13.33
N ALA A 99 -11.41 -1.84 -12.89
CA ALA A 99 -12.53 -1.29 -12.14
C ALA A 99 -12.13 -0.77 -10.76
N HIS A 100 -10.94 -1.12 -10.27
CA HIS A 100 -10.47 -0.77 -8.94
C HIS A 100 -9.39 0.31 -8.92
N VAL A 101 -9.09 0.86 -10.05
CA VAL A 101 -8.07 1.91 -10.18
C VAL A 101 -8.67 3.28 -9.94
#